data_f34a3508e446a48d62e5d58593beadde
#
_entry.id   f34a3508e446a48d62e5d58593beadde
#
_cell.length_a   1.000
_cell.length_b   1.000
_cell.length_c   1.000
_cell.angle_alpha   90.00
_cell.angle_beta   90.00
_cell.angle_gamma   90.00
#
_symmetry.space_group_name_H-M   'P 1'
#
loop_
_entity.id
_entity.type
_entity.pdbx_description
1 polymer ?
#
loop_
_entity_poly.entity_id
_entity_poly.type
_entity_poly.pdbx_seq_one_letter_code
_entity_poly.pdbx_strand_id
1 'polypeptide(L)'
;MNERETQSEKFLASKSEKRLHRWGFKDSGFELDGEKSVTFSGSRYEVSGTSMPDFIPYIENVLGIEFSKSDELSPVRDKPVKPAEIHQEFLEEVKNSFDSDRFTMEDLERLIHSHGQETFMDIYKVLYKSIERMVDLVFYPENEDEVRIFIELASKYNICLIPYGGGTNVTRALTIPENEKRMVVSVDMRRMSKI
;
A
#
# COMPACT_ATOMS: atom_id res chain seq x y z
N MET A 1 -29.48 0.89 -19.45
CA MET A 1 -28.21 0.50 -20.09
C MET A 1 -27.15 0.71 -19.03
N ASN A 2 -26.78 -0.36 -18.31
CA ASN A 2 -25.71 -0.25 -17.30
C ASN A 2 -24.39 -0.21 -18.04
N GLU A 3 -23.76 0.94 -18.03
CA GLU A 3 -22.37 1.09 -18.48
C GLU A 3 -21.50 0.19 -17.62
N ARG A 4 -20.82 -0.74 -18.27
CA ARG A 4 -19.79 -1.53 -17.58
C ARG A 4 -18.64 -0.59 -17.29
N GLU A 5 -18.47 -0.21 -16.03
CA GLU A 5 -17.25 0.46 -15.56
C GLU A 5 -16.02 -0.23 -16.16
N THR A 6 -15.15 0.56 -16.74
CA THR A 6 -13.89 0.04 -17.27
C THR A 6 -13.02 -0.50 -16.12
N GLN A 7 -12.15 -1.45 -16.40
CA GLN A 7 -11.23 -1.98 -15.40
C GLN A 7 -10.33 -0.89 -14.79
N SER A 8 -9.99 0.12 -15.60
CA SER A 8 -9.22 1.29 -15.16
C SER A 8 -10.00 2.10 -14.13
N GLU A 9 -11.30 2.33 -14.33
CA GLU A 9 -12.16 3.03 -13.37
C GLU A 9 -12.31 2.26 -12.05
N LYS A 10 -12.50 0.93 -12.13
CA LYS A 10 -12.54 0.07 -10.93
C LYS A 10 -11.21 0.08 -10.17
N PHE A 11 -10.10 0.08 -10.88
CA PHE A 11 -8.77 0.16 -10.29
C PHE A 11 -8.56 1.52 -9.60
N LEU A 12 -8.90 2.63 -10.25
CA LEU A 12 -8.83 3.97 -9.67
C LEU A 12 -9.77 4.13 -8.47
N ALA A 13 -10.98 3.60 -8.55
CA ALA A 13 -11.92 3.57 -7.44
C ALA A 13 -11.33 2.77 -6.25
N SER A 14 -10.75 1.60 -6.50
CA SER A 14 -10.12 0.79 -5.43
C SER A 14 -8.96 1.50 -4.74
N LYS A 15 -8.18 2.32 -5.47
CA LYS A 15 -7.13 3.16 -4.90
C LYS A 15 -7.69 4.25 -3.99
N SER A 16 -8.78 4.89 -4.40
CA SER A 16 -9.40 5.98 -3.63
C SER A 16 -9.94 5.52 -2.28
N GLU A 17 -10.20 4.23 -2.12
CA GLU A 17 -10.78 3.63 -0.91
C GLU A 17 -9.76 3.23 0.16
N LYS A 18 -8.48 3.03 -0.21
CA LYS A 18 -7.43 2.70 0.75
C LYS A 18 -7.04 3.91 1.60
N ARG A 19 -6.81 3.65 2.89
CA ARG A 19 -6.19 4.66 3.76
C ARG A 19 -4.70 4.76 3.44
N LEU A 20 -4.23 5.98 3.21
CA LEU A 20 -2.85 6.23 2.80
C LEU A 20 -1.87 6.29 3.97
N HIS A 21 -2.38 6.60 5.15
CA HIS A 21 -1.60 6.81 6.37
C HIS A 21 -2.02 5.89 7.52
N ARG A 22 -2.90 4.94 7.24
CA ARG A 22 -3.38 3.92 8.17
C ARG A 22 -3.55 2.61 7.43
N TRP A 23 -3.73 1.56 8.19
CA TRP A 23 -4.11 0.27 7.70
C TRP A 23 -5.57 0.24 7.21
N GLY A 24 -5.83 -0.50 6.13
CA GLY A 24 -7.19 -0.79 5.67
C GLY A 24 -7.80 0.27 4.75
N PHE A 25 -9.12 0.35 4.78
CA PHE A 25 -9.92 1.19 3.90
C PHE A 25 -10.46 2.41 4.63
N LYS A 26 -10.82 3.47 3.86
CA LYS A 26 -11.31 4.73 4.41
C LYS A 26 -12.63 4.57 5.17
N ASP A 27 -13.48 3.67 4.69
CA ASP A 27 -14.80 3.37 5.24
C ASP A 27 -14.76 2.37 6.40
N SER A 28 -13.60 1.73 6.66
CA SER A 28 -13.50 0.64 7.63
C SER A 28 -12.64 1.03 8.83
N GLY A 29 -13.11 0.71 10.01
CA GLY A 29 -12.39 1.01 11.24
C GLY A 29 -13.08 0.46 12.48
N PHE A 30 -12.36 0.46 13.59
CA PHE A 30 -12.90 0.19 14.91
C PHE A 30 -13.13 1.52 15.61
N GLU A 31 -14.29 1.66 16.23
CA GLU A 31 -14.67 2.82 17.03
C GLU A 31 -15.09 2.34 18.42
N LEU A 32 -14.67 3.09 19.44
CA LEU A 32 -15.14 2.83 20.80
C LEU A 32 -16.62 3.22 20.91
N ASP A 33 -17.49 2.29 21.29
CA ASP A 33 -18.91 2.52 21.55
C ASP A 33 -19.25 2.40 23.05
N GLY A 34 -18.27 2.58 23.89
CA GLY A 34 -18.32 2.49 25.33
C GLY A 34 -16.94 2.63 25.95
N GLU A 35 -16.78 2.16 27.16
CA GLU A 35 -15.48 2.22 27.86
C GLU A 35 -14.51 1.15 27.33
N LYS A 36 -15.00 -0.06 27.05
CA LYS A 36 -14.21 -1.21 26.56
C LYS A 36 -14.90 -2.00 25.43
N SER A 37 -15.98 -1.47 24.88
CA SER A 37 -16.67 -2.04 23.73
C SER A 37 -16.22 -1.34 22.45
N VAL A 38 -16.18 -2.07 21.35
CA VAL A 38 -15.87 -1.52 20.03
C VAL A 38 -16.92 -1.92 19.01
N THR A 39 -17.20 -1.02 18.08
CA THR A 39 -17.99 -1.31 16.89
C THR A 39 -17.12 -1.22 15.67
N PHE A 40 -17.21 -2.18 14.77
CA PHE A 40 -16.53 -2.15 13.50
C PHE A 40 -17.42 -1.51 12.43
N SER A 41 -16.88 -0.55 11.68
CA SER A 41 -17.55 0.11 10.56
C SER A 41 -16.98 -0.34 9.21
N GLY A 42 -17.77 -0.21 8.16
CA GLY A 42 -17.36 -0.49 6.77
C GLY A 42 -18.29 -1.47 6.05
N SER A 43 -18.57 -1.20 4.77
CA SER A 43 -19.52 -1.99 3.97
C SER A 43 -18.97 -3.34 3.47
N ARG A 44 -17.67 -3.60 3.66
CA ARG A 44 -16.95 -4.76 3.08
C ARG A 44 -17.04 -6.03 3.89
N TYR A 45 -17.42 -5.93 5.16
CA TYR A 45 -17.33 -7.03 6.10
C TYR A 45 -18.67 -7.28 6.79
N GLU A 46 -19.02 -8.54 6.96
CA GLU A 46 -20.28 -8.95 7.59
C GLU A 46 -20.39 -8.49 9.05
N VAL A 47 -19.26 -8.30 9.73
CA VAL A 47 -19.22 -7.83 11.13
C VAL A 47 -19.49 -6.32 11.27
N SER A 48 -19.67 -5.60 10.18
CA SER A 48 -19.96 -4.17 10.22
C SER A 48 -21.25 -3.84 10.96
N GLY A 49 -21.18 -2.86 11.86
CA GLY A 49 -22.30 -2.46 12.71
C GLY A 49 -22.50 -3.32 13.95
N THR A 50 -21.68 -4.37 14.13
CA THR A 50 -21.77 -5.23 15.31
C THR A 50 -20.97 -4.62 16.46
N SER A 51 -21.61 -4.45 17.62
CA SER A 51 -20.92 -4.08 18.86
C SER A 51 -20.24 -5.32 19.46
N MET A 52 -19.01 -5.15 19.90
CA MET A 52 -18.16 -6.21 20.46
C MET A 52 -17.69 -5.81 21.89
N PRO A 53 -18.53 -6.02 22.90
CA PRO A 53 -18.24 -5.59 24.27
C PRO A 53 -17.05 -6.32 24.89
N ASP A 54 -16.79 -7.55 24.46
CA ASP A 54 -15.72 -8.38 25.01
C ASP A 54 -14.39 -8.24 24.24
N PHE A 55 -14.34 -7.42 23.19
CA PHE A 55 -13.15 -7.34 22.31
C PHE A 55 -11.93 -6.79 23.04
N ILE A 56 -12.04 -5.64 23.69
CA ILE A 56 -10.91 -5.05 24.46
C ILE A 56 -10.57 -5.91 25.67
N PRO A 57 -11.52 -6.35 26.52
CA PRO A 57 -11.22 -7.26 27.62
C PRO A 57 -10.52 -8.55 27.19
N TYR A 58 -10.91 -9.11 26.06
CA TYR A 58 -10.24 -10.29 25.51
C TYR A 58 -8.77 -10.00 25.14
N ILE A 59 -8.53 -8.90 24.44
CA ILE A 59 -7.15 -8.51 24.06
C ILE A 59 -6.30 -8.20 25.29
N GLU A 60 -6.83 -7.48 26.26
CA GLU A 60 -6.15 -7.19 27.53
C GLU A 60 -5.72 -8.47 28.25
N ASN A 61 -6.63 -9.43 28.33
CA ASN A 61 -6.35 -10.73 28.95
C ASN A 61 -5.29 -11.53 28.18
N VAL A 62 -5.35 -11.55 26.83
CA VAL A 62 -4.40 -12.32 26.01
C VAL A 62 -3.00 -11.71 26.03
N LEU A 63 -2.90 -10.38 26.00
CA LEU A 63 -1.63 -9.67 25.97
C LEU A 63 -1.07 -9.35 27.37
N GLY A 64 -1.86 -9.48 28.43
CA GLY A 64 -1.48 -9.11 29.79
C GLY A 64 -1.23 -7.60 29.95
N ILE A 65 -1.97 -6.77 29.22
CA ILE A 65 -1.87 -5.31 29.27
C ILE A 65 -3.24 -4.72 29.59
N GLU A 66 -3.27 -3.45 29.98
CA GLU A 66 -4.50 -2.68 30.17
C GLU A 66 -4.47 -1.48 29.22
N PHE A 67 -5.54 -1.32 28.42
CA PHE A 67 -5.69 -0.19 27.51
C PHE A 67 -6.35 1.00 28.22
N SER A 68 -5.80 2.18 28.01
CA SER A 68 -6.41 3.43 28.43
C SER A 68 -6.53 4.41 27.27
N LYS A 69 -7.40 5.42 27.40
CA LYS A 69 -7.52 6.48 26.38
C LYS A 69 -6.23 7.28 26.18
N SER A 70 -5.35 7.30 27.17
CA SER A 70 -4.04 7.95 27.08
C SER A 70 -3.07 7.23 26.16
N ASP A 71 -3.35 5.98 25.81
CA ASP A 71 -2.50 5.17 24.92
C ASP A 71 -2.81 5.43 23.44
N GLU A 72 -3.81 6.27 23.14
CA GLU A 72 -4.13 6.67 21.78
C GLU A 72 -3.04 7.58 21.21
N LEU A 73 -2.13 6.96 20.45
CA LEU A 73 -1.07 7.68 19.76
C LEU A 73 -1.61 8.34 18.49
N SER A 74 -1.39 9.65 18.37
CA SER A 74 -1.70 10.36 17.14
C SER A 74 -0.74 9.96 16.02
N PRO A 75 -1.21 9.46 14.87
CA PRO A 75 -0.35 9.17 13.73
C PRO A 75 0.41 10.42 13.28
N VAL A 76 1.66 10.27 12.88
CA VAL A 76 2.45 11.37 12.31
C VAL A 76 1.94 11.69 10.92
N ARG A 77 0.97 12.61 10.82
CA ARG A 77 0.32 12.95 9.54
C ARG A 77 1.21 13.77 8.62
N ASP A 78 2.05 14.63 9.17
CA ASP A 78 2.76 15.68 8.44
C ASP A 78 4.22 15.34 8.13
N LYS A 79 4.69 14.14 8.44
CA LYS A 79 6.05 13.73 8.07
C LYS A 79 6.09 13.51 6.55
N PRO A 80 6.97 14.22 5.83
CA PRO A 80 7.10 14.04 4.39
C PRO A 80 7.59 12.63 4.06
N VAL A 81 7.15 12.13 2.93
CA VAL A 81 7.68 10.89 2.35
C VAL A 81 9.09 11.16 1.82
N LYS A 82 9.99 10.20 1.95
CA LYS A 82 11.37 10.34 1.44
C LYS A 82 11.34 10.57 -0.09
N PRO A 83 12.17 11.49 -0.61
CA PRO A 83 12.31 11.70 -2.05
C PRO A 83 12.67 10.42 -2.78
N ALA A 84 12.25 10.31 -4.04
CA ALA A 84 12.62 9.20 -4.90
C ALA A 84 14.06 9.32 -5.39
N GLU A 85 14.77 8.19 -5.47
CA GLU A 85 16.09 8.10 -6.09
C GLU A 85 15.92 7.77 -7.58
N ILE A 86 16.05 8.78 -8.44
CA ILE A 86 15.69 8.68 -9.86
C ILE A 86 16.90 8.44 -10.74
N HIS A 87 16.85 7.38 -11.56
CA HIS A 87 17.73 7.19 -12.69
C HIS A 87 17.16 7.91 -13.92
N GLN A 88 17.71 9.06 -14.27
CA GLN A 88 17.10 9.98 -15.26
C GLN A 88 16.93 9.34 -16.63
N GLU A 89 17.98 8.71 -17.18
CA GLU A 89 17.93 8.07 -18.50
C GLU A 89 16.88 6.94 -18.55
N PHE A 90 16.75 6.16 -17.49
CA PHE A 90 15.71 5.15 -17.39
C PHE A 90 14.32 5.78 -17.40
N LEU A 91 14.10 6.83 -16.61
CA LEU A 91 12.82 7.52 -16.55
C LEU A 91 12.42 8.13 -17.89
N GLU A 92 13.39 8.69 -18.64
CA GLU A 92 13.14 9.21 -19.99
C GLU A 92 12.71 8.10 -20.95
N GLU A 93 13.37 6.95 -20.93
CA GLU A 93 12.95 5.80 -21.76
C GLU A 93 11.58 5.25 -21.37
N VAL A 94 11.27 5.20 -20.07
CA VAL A 94 9.93 4.82 -19.61
C VAL A 94 8.87 5.78 -20.15
N LYS A 95 9.09 7.10 -20.07
CA LYS A 95 8.17 8.11 -20.61
C LYS A 95 7.99 8.03 -22.12
N ASN A 96 9.00 7.59 -22.84
CA ASN A 96 8.93 7.43 -24.30
C ASN A 96 8.27 6.12 -24.73
N SER A 97 8.32 5.09 -23.88
CA SER A 97 7.85 3.74 -24.18
C SER A 97 6.44 3.46 -23.70
N PHE A 98 5.94 4.21 -22.73
CA PHE A 98 4.66 3.94 -22.09
C PHE A 98 3.82 5.21 -21.89
N ASP A 99 2.51 5.05 -21.94
CA ASP A 99 1.57 6.12 -21.66
C ASP A 99 1.70 6.61 -20.21
N SER A 100 1.40 7.88 -19.98
CA SER A 100 1.59 8.53 -18.69
C SER A 100 0.77 7.95 -17.54
N ASP A 101 -0.30 7.20 -17.84
CA ASP A 101 -1.11 6.50 -16.85
C ASP A 101 -0.53 5.13 -16.43
N ARG A 102 0.53 4.67 -17.11
CA ARG A 102 1.22 3.41 -16.80
C ARG A 102 2.18 3.51 -15.64
N PHE A 103 2.55 4.68 -15.22
CA PHE A 103 3.51 4.86 -14.12
C PHE A 103 3.20 6.10 -13.27
N THR A 104 3.69 6.08 -12.04
CA THR A 104 3.59 7.23 -11.15
C THR A 104 4.78 7.28 -10.19
N MET A 105 5.12 8.49 -9.76
CA MET A 105 6.09 8.78 -8.71
C MET A 105 5.44 9.51 -7.53
N GLU A 106 4.12 9.51 -7.47
CA GLU A 106 3.39 10.15 -6.38
C GLU A 106 3.73 9.51 -5.03
N ASP A 107 4.01 10.34 -4.06
CA ASP A 107 4.48 9.93 -2.74
C ASP A 107 3.57 8.91 -2.05
N LEU A 108 2.27 9.08 -2.21
CA LEU A 108 1.29 8.18 -1.60
C LEU A 108 1.26 6.81 -2.27
N GLU A 109 1.39 6.77 -3.60
CA GLU A 109 1.49 5.52 -4.35
C GLU A 109 2.78 4.78 -4.01
N ARG A 110 3.89 5.49 -3.94
CA ARG A 110 5.18 4.95 -3.51
C ARG A 110 5.10 4.37 -2.09
N LEU A 111 4.47 5.08 -1.17
CA LEU A 111 4.26 4.61 0.19
C LEU A 111 3.45 3.31 0.22
N ILE A 112 2.30 3.25 -0.48
CA ILE A 112 1.44 2.07 -0.53
C ILE A 112 2.20 0.84 -1.04
N HIS A 113 3.08 1.02 -2.04
CA HIS A 113 3.83 -0.07 -2.64
C HIS A 113 5.13 -0.43 -1.91
N SER A 114 5.45 0.27 -0.83
CA SER A 114 6.69 0.07 -0.06
C SER A 114 6.50 -0.69 1.25
N HIS A 115 5.30 -1.16 1.54
CA HIS A 115 5.02 -1.91 2.77
C HIS A 115 4.04 -3.06 2.53
N GLY A 116 4.11 -4.04 3.39
CA GLY A 116 3.13 -5.11 3.45
C GLY A 116 1.99 -4.83 4.41
N GLN A 117 1.15 -5.85 4.55
CA GLN A 117 -0.01 -5.81 5.46
C GLN A 117 -0.02 -7.02 6.39
N GLU A 118 1.13 -7.45 6.84
CA GLU A 118 1.25 -8.72 7.54
C GLU A 118 1.51 -8.57 9.04
N THR A 119 2.35 -7.61 9.42
CA THR A 119 2.83 -7.51 10.78
C THR A 119 2.46 -6.19 11.46
N PHE A 120 2.41 -6.21 12.80
CA PHE A 120 2.31 -4.97 13.58
C PHE A 120 3.43 -3.99 13.26
N MET A 121 4.62 -4.49 12.90
CA MET A 121 5.74 -3.64 12.51
C MET A 121 5.47 -2.91 11.19
N ASP A 122 4.81 -3.56 10.21
CA ASP A 122 4.42 -2.89 8.98
C ASP A 122 3.41 -1.77 9.28
N ILE A 123 2.40 -2.05 10.11
CA ILE A 123 1.42 -1.04 10.55
C ILE A 123 2.12 0.13 11.23
N TYR A 124 3.01 -0.15 12.18
CA TYR A 124 3.78 0.86 12.89
C TYR A 124 4.61 1.73 11.93
N LYS A 125 5.35 1.11 11.01
CA LYS A 125 6.17 1.83 10.03
C LYS A 125 5.34 2.75 9.14
N VAL A 126 4.15 2.33 8.72
CA VAL A 126 3.23 3.15 7.93
C VAL A 126 2.68 4.31 8.75
N LEU A 127 2.16 4.05 9.95
CA LEU A 127 1.58 5.06 10.83
C LEU A 127 2.57 6.17 11.18
N TYR A 128 3.82 5.80 11.44
CA TYR A 128 4.87 6.73 11.85
C TYR A 128 5.82 7.11 10.71
N LYS A 129 5.51 6.69 9.47
CA LYS A 129 6.32 6.95 8.25
C LYS A 129 7.81 6.68 8.47
N SER A 130 8.11 5.56 9.12
CA SER A 130 9.48 5.14 9.48
C SER A 130 10.05 4.11 8.50
N ILE A 131 9.51 4.04 7.27
CA ILE A 131 10.04 3.19 6.21
C ILE A 131 11.36 3.77 5.71
N GLU A 132 12.45 3.04 5.88
CA GLU A 132 13.81 3.52 5.59
C GLU A 132 14.07 3.63 4.09
N ARG A 133 13.71 2.64 3.32
CA ARG A 133 13.84 2.62 1.86
C ARG A 133 12.49 2.32 1.21
N MET A 134 12.11 3.15 0.24
CA MET A 134 10.83 3.07 -0.47
C MET A 134 11.06 2.81 -1.95
N VAL A 135 10.02 2.35 -2.64
CA VAL A 135 10.02 2.35 -4.11
C VAL A 135 10.10 3.79 -4.64
N ASP A 136 10.73 3.96 -5.78
CA ASP A 136 10.96 5.27 -6.40
C ASP A 136 9.93 5.58 -7.48
N LEU A 137 9.41 4.53 -8.11
CA LEU A 137 8.38 4.59 -9.14
C LEU A 137 7.47 3.37 -9.00
N VAL A 138 6.20 3.52 -9.37
CA VAL A 138 5.25 2.42 -9.52
C VAL A 138 4.86 2.31 -10.99
N PHE A 139 4.97 1.11 -11.55
CA PHE A 139 4.60 0.80 -12.92
C PHE A 139 3.39 -0.15 -12.95
N TYR A 140 2.44 0.11 -13.83
CA TYR A 140 1.16 -0.60 -13.97
C TYR A 140 1.02 -1.22 -15.36
N PRO A 141 1.62 -2.37 -15.64
CA PRO A 141 1.45 -3.04 -16.92
C PRO A 141 0.01 -3.56 -17.09
N GLU A 142 -0.45 -3.59 -18.33
CA GLU A 142 -1.75 -4.17 -18.72
C GLU A 142 -1.63 -5.48 -19.51
N ASN A 143 -0.42 -5.80 -19.98
CA ASN A 143 -0.17 -6.99 -20.79
C ASN A 143 1.29 -7.47 -20.65
N GLU A 144 1.55 -8.67 -21.19
CA GLU A 144 2.87 -9.32 -21.12
C GLU A 144 3.96 -8.56 -21.90
N ASP A 145 3.61 -7.93 -23.01
CA ASP A 145 4.58 -7.16 -23.81
C ASP A 145 5.08 -5.95 -23.05
N GLU A 146 4.21 -5.24 -22.34
CA GLU A 146 4.61 -4.13 -21.47
C GLU A 146 5.56 -4.61 -20.36
N VAL A 147 5.27 -5.76 -19.74
CA VAL A 147 6.15 -6.35 -18.71
C VAL A 147 7.51 -6.70 -19.30
N ARG A 148 7.55 -7.34 -20.48
CA ARG A 148 8.79 -7.73 -21.16
C ARG A 148 9.65 -6.51 -21.50
N ILE A 149 9.07 -5.49 -22.12
CA ILE A 149 9.76 -4.24 -22.46
C ILE A 149 10.31 -3.59 -21.18
N PHE A 150 9.50 -3.54 -20.13
CA PHE A 150 9.92 -2.91 -18.87
C PHE A 150 11.08 -3.65 -18.20
N ILE A 151 11.09 -4.99 -18.23
CA ILE A 151 12.20 -5.80 -17.72
C ILE A 151 13.49 -5.57 -18.54
N GLU A 152 13.38 -5.48 -19.87
CA GLU A 152 14.52 -5.17 -20.75
C GLU A 152 15.13 -3.80 -20.40
N LEU A 153 14.29 -2.77 -20.23
CA LEU A 153 14.73 -1.46 -19.80
C LEU A 153 15.37 -1.46 -18.41
N ALA A 154 14.73 -2.13 -17.44
CA ALA A 154 15.26 -2.24 -16.10
C ALA A 154 16.61 -2.95 -16.06
N SER A 155 16.78 -4.00 -16.86
CA SER A 155 18.07 -4.69 -17.01
C SER A 155 19.15 -3.81 -17.60
N LYS A 156 18.81 -3.03 -18.65
CA LYS A 156 19.74 -2.09 -19.31
C LYS A 156 20.30 -1.05 -18.33
N TYR A 157 19.46 -0.55 -17.44
CA TYR A 157 19.81 0.54 -16.50
C TYR A 157 20.08 0.07 -15.07
N ASN A 158 20.18 -1.24 -14.84
CA ASN A 158 20.42 -1.82 -13.51
C ASN A 158 19.38 -1.35 -12.46
N ILE A 159 18.11 -1.36 -12.81
CA ILE A 159 17.00 -0.97 -11.95
C ILE A 159 16.50 -2.20 -11.16
N CYS A 160 16.20 -2.02 -9.90
CA CYS A 160 15.60 -3.05 -9.06
C CYS A 160 14.08 -3.11 -9.28
N LEU A 161 13.54 -4.28 -9.65
CA LEU A 161 12.11 -4.49 -9.82
C LEU A 161 11.54 -5.34 -8.67
N ILE A 162 10.40 -4.91 -8.14
CA ILE A 162 9.64 -5.65 -7.13
C ILE A 162 8.22 -5.87 -7.65
N PRO A 163 7.80 -7.13 -7.89
CA PRO A 163 6.44 -7.41 -8.30
C PRO A 163 5.46 -7.14 -7.16
N TYR A 164 4.34 -6.50 -7.48
CA TYR A 164 3.29 -6.19 -6.53
C TYR A 164 1.95 -6.75 -7.00
N GLY A 165 1.31 -7.56 -6.17
CA GLY A 165 -0.03 -8.09 -6.38
C GLY A 165 -1.00 -7.55 -5.34
N GLY A 166 -1.47 -8.39 -4.43
CA GLY A 166 -2.35 -7.98 -3.33
C GLY A 166 -1.71 -7.13 -2.24
N GLY A 167 -0.37 -7.04 -2.23
CA GLY A 167 0.38 -6.27 -1.23
C GLY A 167 0.42 -6.92 0.15
N THR A 168 0.16 -8.23 0.25
CA THR A 168 0.12 -8.96 1.53
C THR A 168 1.50 -9.11 2.17
N ASN A 169 2.56 -9.22 1.35
CA ASN A 169 3.96 -9.31 1.78
C ASN A 169 4.29 -10.50 2.70
N VAL A 170 3.56 -11.61 2.60
CA VAL A 170 3.74 -12.79 3.46
C VAL A 170 5.18 -13.33 3.41
N THR A 171 5.83 -13.25 2.25
CA THR A 171 7.22 -13.68 2.06
C THR A 171 8.24 -12.55 2.28
N ARG A 172 7.80 -11.36 2.69
CA ARG A 172 8.61 -10.13 2.79
C ARG A 172 9.23 -9.68 1.46
N ALA A 173 8.66 -10.07 0.34
CA ALA A 173 9.15 -9.72 -1.00
C ALA A 173 9.08 -8.20 -1.30
N LEU A 174 8.23 -7.47 -0.60
CA LEU A 174 8.12 -6.00 -0.72
C LEU A 174 9.12 -5.25 0.16
N THR A 175 9.85 -5.95 1.03
CA THR A 175 10.82 -5.31 1.93
C THR A 175 12.09 -4.96 1.17
N ILE A 176 12.38 -3.68 1.07
CA ILE A 176 13.58 -3.17 0.40
C ILE A 176 14.70 -3.06 1.42
N PRO A 177 15.88 -3.63 1.17
CA PRO A 177 17.06 -3.42 2.02
C PRO A 177 17.40 -1.93 2.13
N GLU A 178 17.73 -1.45 3.32
CA GLU A 178 18.06 -0.05 3.57
C GLU A 178 19.27 0.45 2.77
N ASN A 179 20.18 -0.47 2.44
CA ASN A 179 21.39 -0.19 1.67
C ASN A 179 21.21 -0.34 0.14
N GLU A 180 19.99 -0.58 -0.36
CA GLU A 180 19.74 -0.62 -1.80
C GLU A 180 19.92 0.77 -2.41
N LYS A 181 20.89 0.89 -3.33
CA LYS A 181 21.29 2.14 -3.98
C LYS A 181 20.71 2.33 -5.37
N ARG A 182 20.20 1.25 -5.96
CA ARG A 182 19.55 1.34 -7.27
C ARG A 182 18.19 2.01 -7.14
N MET A 183 17.74 2.63 -8.21
CA MET A 183 16.32 2.97 -8.32
C MET A 183 15.48 1.71 -8.21
N VAL A 184 14.44 1.75 -7.37
CA VAL A 184 13.55 0.62 -7.10
C VAL A 184 12.18 0.90 -7.69
N VAL A 185 11.67 0.00 -8.51
CA VAL A 185 10.35 0.12 -9.12
C VAL A 185 9.43 -1.01 -8.66
N SER A 186 8.26 -0.65 -8.17
CA SER A 186 7.18 -1.60 -7.93
C SER A 186 6.42 -1.85 -9.23
N VAL A 187 6.31 -3.11 -9.64
CA VAL A 187 5.55 -3.52 -10.82
C VAL A 187 4.19 -4.06 -10.36
N ASP A 188 3.17 -3.24 -10.46
CA ASP A 188 1.82 -3.57 -9.98
C ASP A 188 1.03 -4.34 -11.03
N MET A 189 0.92 -5.65 -10.83
CA MET A 189 0.31 -6.59 -11.78
C MET A 189 -1.22 -6.56 -11.80
N ARG A 190 -1.88 -5.75 -10.96
CA ARG A 190 -3.35 -5.78 -10.80
C ARG A 190 -4.14 -5.30 -12.02
N ARG A 191 -3.51 -4.61 -12.96
CA ARG A 191 -4.13 -4.25 -14.25
C ARG A 191 -4.11 -5.39 -15.28
N MET A 192 -3.29 -6.41 -15.06
CA MET A 192 -3.22 -7.61 -15.91
C MET A 192 -4.35 -8.57 -15.54
N SER A 193 -5.56 -8.28 -15.95
CA SER A 193 -6.78 -9.01 -15.58
C SER A 193 -7.48 -9.70 -16.77
N LYS A 194 -6.87 -9.70 -17.95
CA LYS A 194 -7.37 -10.42 -19.12
C LYS A 194 -6.84 -11.85 -19.10
N ILE A 195 -7.76 -12.80 -19.08
CA ILE A 195 -7.51 -14.23 -19.28
C ILE A 195 -7.88 -14.56 -20.72
#